data_72420e456905459bf4f958772ee4584e
#
_entry.id   72420e456905459bf4f958772ee4584e
#
_cell.length_a   1.000
_cell.length_b   1.000
_cell.length_c   1.000
_cell.angle_alpha   90.00
_cell.angle_beta   90.00
_cell.angle_gamma   90.00
#
_symmetry.space_group_name_H-M   'P 1'
#
loop_
_entity.id
_entity.type
_entity.pdbx_description
1 polymer ?
#
loop_
_entity_poly.entity_id
_entity_poly.type
_entity_poly.pdbx_seq_one_letter_code
_entity_poly.pdbx_strand_id
1 'polypeptide(L)'
;MEVKNIKFENNIQEWTECSIYFPELENQKTHSKPIVLLIHGFRAFKDWGFFPYFAEKIAKFGYFASTIDFSLNTLLDAEKCLFDMERFSKNTVTQEIIEAKLFLALLNNEKIVGEKFAKYWNGEIYLIGHSLGGALAIMTADGLQNVKKLATICSIFDFDIYTERQKDDWVKKGFKEFTDSTTNQKFVLDVNFLLDRLTYSGEKSLTAVVSRLNIPYYILHTEADATVSPKAATILANAVSDKNFLQMDIIKAGNHLLNSSHPFRETNPVLEKIISSILDFFSK
;
A
#
# COMPACT_ATOMS: atom_id res chain seq x y z
N MET A 1 0.29 17.45 15.85
CA MET A 1 -0.43 16.22 15.42
C MET A 1 0.13 15.07 16.23
N GLU A 2 -0.71 14.24 16.80
CA GLU A 2 -0.34 13.04 17.55
C GLU A 2 -0.10 11.88 16.61
N VAL A 3 0.99 11.13 16.82
CA VAL A 3 1.30 9.89 16.11
C VAL A 3 1.59 8.79 17.11
N LYS A 4 0.95 7.64 16.96
CA LYS A 4 1.19 6.45 17.78
C LYS A 4 1.84 5.37 16.95
N ASN A 5 3.02 4.92 17.36
CA ASN A 5 3.66 3.75 16.76
C ASN A 5 3.17 2.48 17.43
N ILE A 6 2.86 1.49 16.61
CA ILE A 6 2.41 0.16 17.00
C ILE A 6 3.38 -0.84 16.43
N LYS A 7 3.76 -1.80 17.27
CA LYS A 7 4.56 -2.95 16.88
C LYS A 7 3.85 -4.22 17.32
N PHE A 8 3.71 -5.18 16.43
CA PHE A 8 3.07 -6.45 16.72
C PHE A 8 3.81 -7.61 16.04
N GLU A 9 3.78 -8.76 16.70
CA GLU A 9 4.32 -9.99 16.16
C GLU A 9 3.31 -10.61 15.17
N ASN A 10 3.80 -11.04 14.02
CA ASN A 10 2.99 -11.65 12.98
C ASN A 10 2.98 -13.19 13.04
N ASN A 11 2.38 -13.82 12.04
CA ASN A 11 2.20 -15.28 11.94
C ASN A 11 3.51 -16.08 11.75
N ILE A 12 4.61 -15.44 11.41
CA ILE A 12 5.94 -16.06 11.27
C ILE A 12 6.91 -15.63 12.37
N GLN A 13 6.39 -15.10 13.49
CA GLN A 13 7.16 -14.61 14.64
C GLN A 13 8.14 -13.48 14.33
N GLU A 14 7.81 -12.68 13.31
CA GLU A 14 8.52 -11.46 12.95
C GLU A 14 7.71 -10.22 13.34
N TRP A 15 8.38 -9.08 13.47
CA TRP A 15 7.78 -7.84 13.93
C TRP A 15 7.35 -6.96 12.76
N THR A 16 6.07 -6.59 12.75
CA THR A 16 5.47 -5.62 11.83
C THR A 16 5.27 -4.30 12.57
N GLU A 17 5.53 -3.17 11.92
CA GLU A 17 5.42 -1.83 12.52
C GLU A 17 4.41 -0.98 11.74
N CYS A 18 3.60 -0.21 12.48
CA CYS A 18 2.64 0.73 11.93
C CYS A 18 2.71 2.04 12.67
N SER A 19 2.40 3.14 11.99
CA SER A 19 2.19 4.45 12.61
C SER A 19 0.76 4.88 12.42
N ILE A 20 0.03 5.21 13.50
CA ILE A 20 -1.31 5.79 13.44
C ILE A 20 -1.21 7.29 13.70
N TYR A 21 -1.68 8.08 12.75
CA TYR A 21 -1.79 9.54 12.79
C TYR A 21 -3.19 9.92 13.23
N PHE A 22 -3.31 10.73 14.27
CA PHE A 22 -4.59 11.12 14.86
C PHE A 22 -5.09 12.43 14.26
N PRO A 23 -6.37 12.51 13.85
CA PRO A 23 -6.99 13.79 13.51
C PRO A 23 -7.18 14.66 14.75
N GLU A 24 -7.50 15.94 14.56
CA GLU A 24 -7.99 16.79 15.64
C GLU A 24 -9.35 16.27 16.11
N LEU A 25 -9.44 15.92 17.40
CA LEU A 25 -10.61 15.27 18.00
C LEU A 25 -11.37 16.19 18.97
N GLU A 26 -10.93 17.44 19.13
CA GLU A 26 -11.61 18.40 19.98
C GLU A 26 -13.02 18.68 19.45
N ASN A 27 -13.99 18.62 20.36
CA ASN A 27 -15.44 18.85 20.07
C ASN A 27 -16.07 17.85 19.07
N GLN A 28 -15.46 16.70 18.82
CA GLN A 28 -16.00 15.68 17.91
C GLN A 28 -16.91 14.68 18.63
N LYS A 29 -17.89 14.16 17.88
CA LYS A 29 -18.71 13.02 18.36
C LYS A 29 -17.83 11.77 18.43
N THR A 30 -18.13 10.88 19.38
CA THR A 30 -17.50 9.56 19.47
C THR A 30 -17.83 8.73 18.22
N HIS A 31 -16.95 7.78 17.86
CA HIS A 31 -17.13 6.81 16.75
C HIS A 31 -17.49 7.47 15.40
N SER A 32 -16.83 8.56 15.06
CA SER A 32 -17.20 9.36 13.88
C SER A 32 -16.16 9.31 12.75
N LYS A 33 -15.02 8.64 12.92
CA LYS A 33 -13.90 8.74 11.99
C LYS A 33 -13.48 7.37 11.45
N PRO A 34 -13.38 7.22 10.11
CA PRO A 34 -12.72 6.04 9.52
C PRO A 34 -11.21 6.08 9.75
N ILE A 35 -10.55 4.94 9.52
CA ILE A 35 -9.10 4.87 9.37
C ILE A 35 -8.74 4.63 7.91
N VAL A 36 -7.70 5.32 7.43
CA VAL A 36 -7.12 5.13 6.10
C VAL A 36 -5.77 4.45 6.25
N LEU A 37 -5.61 3.23 5.75
CA LEU A 37 -4.33 2.54 5.70
C LEU A 37 -3.63 2.82 4.36
N LEU A 38 -2.42 3.38 4.42
CA LEU A 38 -1.53 3.57 3.29
C LEU A 38 -0.55 2.39 3.20
N ILE A 39 -0.53 1.72 2.05
CA ILE A 39 0.30 0.54 1.77
C ILE A 39 1.35 0.93 0.72
N HIS A 40 2.62 0.81 1.10
CA HIS A 40 3.75 1.15 0.23
C HIS A 40 4.04 0.08 -0.83
N GLY A 41 4.81 0.45 -1.85
CA GLY A 41 5.24 -0.44 -2.92
C GLY A 41 6.54 -1.19 -2.61
N PHE A 42 7.02 -1.93 -3.63
CA PHE A 42 8.26 -2.68 -3.57
C PHE A 42 9.46 -1.77 -3.30
N ARG A 43 10.33 -2.14 -2.35
CA ARG A 43 11.49 -1.37 -1.90
C ARG A 43 11.14 0.02 -1.32
N ALA A 44 9.95 0.15 -0.78
CA ALA A 44 9.56 1.30 0.03
C ALA A 44 9.25 0.84 1.45
N PHE A 45 8.89 1.74 2.33
CA PHE A 45 8.58 1.49 3.73
C PHE A 45 7.61 2.57 4.24
N LYS A 46 7.07 2.40 5.46
CA LYS A 46 6.02 3.29 6.01
C LYS A 46 6.38 4.78 6.02
N ASP A 47 7.66 5.10 6.18
CA ASP A 47 8.17 6.47 6.26
C ASP A 47 8.89 6.90 4.97
N TRP A 48 8.78 6.10 3.88
CA TRP A 48 9.41 6.44 2.61
C TRP A 48 8.78 7.65 1.95
N GLY A 49 9.62 8.64 1.61
CA GLY A 49 9.24 9.77 0.78
C GLY A 49 7.96 10.44 1.26
N PHE A 50 6.94 10.42 0.44
CA PHE A 50 5.67 11.14 0.65
C PHE A 50 4.70 10.47 1.64
N PHE A 51 4.90 9.23 2.09
CA PHE A 51 3.91 8.52 2.92
C PHE A 51 3.58 9.24 4.23
N PRO A 52 4.57 9.70 5.04
CA PRO A 52 4.26 10.46 6.26
C PRO A 52 3.48 11.75 5.97
N TYR A 53 3.90 12.48 4.94
CA TYR A 53 3.20 13.69 4.53
C TYR A 53 1.76 13.44 4.10
N PHE A 54 1.53 12.36 3.33
CA PHE A 54 0.20 11.96 2.92
C PHE A 54 -0.67 11.58 4.13
N ALA A 55 -0.14 10.78 5.06
CA ALA A 55 -0.82 10.42 6.30
C ALA A 55 -1.19 11.65 7.13
N GLU A 56 -0.29 12.64 7.23
CA GLU A 56 -0.58 13.92 7.87
C GLU A 56 -1.72 14.68 7.21
N LYS A 57 -1.77 14.73 5.89
CA LYS A 57 -2.86 15.39 5.14
C LYS A 57 -4.20 14.71 5.40
N ILE A 58 -4.23 13.38 5.44
CA ILE A 58 -5.43 12.61 5.79
C ILE A 58 -5.87 12.91 7.23
N ALA A 59 -4.92 12.96 8.18
CA ALA A 59 -5.23 13.29 9.56
C ALA A 59 -5.76 14.73 9.73
N LYS A 60 -5.17 15.69 9.03
CA LYS A 60 -5.65 17.08 8.98
C LYS A 60 -7.03 17.21 8.33
N PHE A 61 -7.37 16.33 7.40
CA PHE A 61 -8.70 16.27 6.78
C PHE A 61 -9.77 15.73 7.75
N GLY A 62 -9.34 15.05 8.81
CA GLY A 62 -10.23 14.60 9.88
C GLY A 62 -10.43 13.10 9.98
N TYR A 63 -9.62 12.27 9.31
CA TYR A 63 -9.62 10.82 9.42
C TYR A 63 -8.41 10.33 10.21
N PHE A 64 -8.48 9.15 10.82
CA PHE A 64 -7.26 8.45 11.20
C PHE A 64 -6.51 8.04 9.94
N ALA A 65 -5.18 8.14 9.96
CA ALA A 65 -4.35 7.58 8.91
C ALA A 65 -3.36 6.58 9.51
N SER A 66 -2.97 5.59 8.76
CA SER A 66 -1.91 4.68 9.17
C SER A 66 -0.99 4.35 8.00
N THR A 67 0.28 4.18 8.31
CA THR A 67 1.29 3.60 7.42
C THR A 67 1.79 2.30 8.01
N ILE A 68 2.22 1.35 7.19
CA ILE A 68 2.67 0.01 7.61
C ILE A 68 4.04 -0.31 7.03
N ASP A 69 4.92 -0.90 7.86
CA ASP A 69 6.12 -1.61 7.42
C ASP A 69 5.88 -3.11 7.48
N PHE A 70 6.28 -3.82 6.46
CA PHE A 70 6.22 -5.27 6.43
C PHE A 70 7.48 -5.87 7.05
N SER A 71 7.30 -6.94 7.83
CA SER A 71 8.34 -7.52 8.68
C SER A 71 9.60 -7.97 7.93
N LEU A 72 9.44 -8.50 6.71
CA LEU A 72 10.55 -8.95 5.88
C LEU A 72 11.13 -7.83 5.00
N ASN A 73 10.55 -6.62 5.06
CA ASN A 73 11.02 -5.43 4.38
C ASN A 73 11.83 -4.50 5.32
N THR A 74 12.56 -5.10 6.24
CA THR A 74 13.32 -4.43 7.29
C THR A 74 14.46 -3.58 6.73
N LEU A 75 14.65 -2.40 7.29
CA LEU A 75 15.70 -1.46 6.94
C LEU A 75 16.87 -1.54 7.93
N LEU A 76 18.08 -1.49 7.40
CA LEU A 76 19.32 -1.26 8.17
C LEU A 76 19.58 0.25 8.32
N ASP A 77 19.23 1.03 7.31
CA ASP A 77 19.37 2.49 7.29
C ASP A 77 18.22 3.07 6.45
N ALA A 78 17.26 3.69 7.12
CA ALA A 78 16.08 4.25 6.46
C ALA A 78 16.43 5.47 5.59
N GLU A 79 17.34 6.34 6.04
CA GLU A 79 17.72 7.55 5.29
C GLU A 79 18.37 7.19 3.95
N LYS A 80 19.18 6.13 3.93
CA LYS A 80 19.85 5.62 2.72
C LYS A 80 19.04 4.57 1.96
N CYS A 81 17.85 4.20 2.42
CA CYS A 81 17.05 3.11 1.87
C CYS A 81 17.83 1.79 1.78
N LEU A 82 18.62 1.45 2.79
CA LEU A 82 19.38 0.20 2.85
C LEU A 82 18.56 -0.87 3.58
N PHE A 83 18.29 -1.97 2.88
CA PHE A 83 17.48 -3.08 3.37
C PHE A 83 18.36 -4.20 3.96
N ASP A 84 17.82 -4.89 4.96
CA ASP A 84 18.33 -6.17 5.44
C ASP A 84 18.06 -7.26 4.39
N MET A 85 19.07 -7.61 3.61
CA MET A 85 18.92 -8.57 2.52
C MET A 85 18.67 -10.00 2.99
N GLU A 86 19.06 -10.37 4.20
CA GLU A 86 18.75 -11.69 4.75
C GLU A 86 17.23 -11.86 4.94
N ARG A 87 16.55 -10.81 5.40
CA ARG A 87 15.09 -10.79 5.56
C ARG A 87 14.39 -10.50 4.24
N PHE A 88 14.82 -9.46 3.53
CA PHE A 88 14.18 -9.01 2.29
C PHE A 88 14.14 -10.10 1.22
N SER A 89 15.18 -10.94 1.13
CA SER A 89 15.24 -12.05 0.16
C SER A 89 14.11 -13.07 0.33
N LYS A 90 13.59 -13.22 1.56
CA LYS A 90 12.54 -14.17 1.93
C LYS A 90 11.13 -13.59 1.84
N ASN A 91 11.01 -12.27 1.50
CA ASN A 91 9.71 -11.61 1.44
C ASN A 91 8.81 -12.23 0.36
N THR A 92 7.50 -12.20 0.61
CA THR A 92 6.48 -12.67 -0.33
C THR A 92 5.26 -11.75 -0.31
N VAL A 93 4.52 -11.72 -1.42
CA VAL A 93 3.26 -10.98 -1.53
C VAL A 93 2.23 -11.49 -0.52
N THR A 94 2.15 -12.81 -0.37
CA THR A 94 1.24 -13.44 0.61
C THR A 94 1.52 -12.97 2.02
N GLN A 95 2.79 -12.87 2.43
CA GLN A 95 3.15 -12.42 3.78
C GLN A 95 2.76 -10.94 3.99
N GLU A 96 2.99 -10.08 3.03
CA GLU A 96 2.59 -8.66 3.10
C GLU A 96 1.07 -8.51 3.21
N ILE A 97 0.28 -9.29 2.47
CA ILE A 97 -1.20 -9.31 2.56
C ILE A 97 -1.65 -9.78 3.94
N ILE A 98 -1.05 -10.85 4.48
CA ILE A 98 -1.37 -11.36 5.82
C ILE A 98 -1.10 -10.29 6.87
N GLU A 99 0.04 -9.62 6.82
CA GLU A 99 0.41 -8.59 7.79
C GLU A 99 -0.52 -7.38 7.74
N ALA A 100 -0.90 -6.94 6.53
CA ALA A 100 -1.89 -5.87 6.38
C ALA A 100 -3.25 -6.28 7.01
N LYS A 101 -3.74 -7.51 6.75
CA LYS A 101 -4.98 -8.01 7.34
C LYS A 101 -4.88 -8.20 8.85
N LEU A 102 -3.75 -8.67 9.37
CA LEU A 102 -3.50 -8.77 10.82
C LEU A 102 -3.55 -7.40 11.48
N PHE A 103 -2.89 -6.39 10.91
CA PHE A 103 -2.97 -5.02 11.44
C PHE A 103 -4.42 -4.53 11.50
N LEU A 104 -5.19 -4.72 10.43
CA LEU A 104 -6.59 -4.30 10.40
C LEU A 104 -7.45 -5.04 11.44
N ALA A 105 -7.17 -6.32 11.71
CA ALA A 105 -7.84 -7.06 12.78
C ALA A 105 -7.50 -6.52 14.18
N LEU A 106 -6.24 -6.09 14.39
CA LEU A 106 -5.77 -5.51 15.66
C LEU A 106 -6.38 -4.15 15.98
N LEU A 107 -6.99 -3.45 15.02
CA LEU A 107 -7.68 -2.17 15.26
C LEU A 107 -8.83 -2.30 16.28
N ASN A 108 -9.39 -3.49 16.46
CA ASN A 108 -10.42 -3.76 17.48
C ASN A 108 -9.83 -4.00 18.89
N ASN A 109 -8.51 -4.04 19.03
CA ASN A 109 -7.85 -4.26 20.31
C ASN A 109 -7.40 -2.95 20.93
N GLU A 110 -8.23 -2.40 21.83
CA GLU A 110 -7.96 -1.13 22.51
C GLU A 110 -6.60 -1.08 23.22
N LYS A 111 -6.11 -2.22 23.76
CA LYS A 111 -4.81 -2.28 24.43
C LYS A 111 -3.67 -1.98 23.46
N ILE A 112 -3.86 -2.28 22.17
CA ILE A 112 -2.88 -2.04 21.10
C ILE A 112 -3.05 -0.62 20.55
N VAL A 113 -4.26 -0.28 20.08
CA VAL A 113 -4.51 0.99 19.40
C VAL A 113 -4.69 2.17 20.36
N GLY A 114 -5.08 1.90 21.61
CA GLY A 114 -5.30 2.89 22.66
C GLY A 114 -6.76 3.36 22.75
N GLU A 115 -7.15 3.76 23.96
CA GLU A 115 -8.50 4.21 24.31
C GLU A 115 -8.99 5.35 23.40
N LYS A 116 -8.13 6.33 23.12
CA LYS A 116 -8.47 7.47 22.28
C LYS A 116 -8.87 7.04 20.86
N PHE A 117 -8.11 6.11 20.24
CA PHE A 117 -8.46 5.55 18.93
C PHE A 117 -9.79 4.78 19.01
N ALA A 118 -9.89 3.84 19.95
CA ALA A 118 -11.08 3.00 20.11
C ALA A 118 -12.38 3.85 20.33
N LYS A 119 -12.26 4.97 21.05
CA LYS A 119 -13.37 5.89 21.30
C LYS A 119 -13.89 6.60 20.05
N TYR A 120 -12.99 6.97 19.11
CA TYR A 120 -13.35 7.83 17.97
C TYR A 120 -13.39 7.10 16.63
N TRP A 121 -12.83 5.90 16.51
CA TRP A 121 -12.92 5.09 15.30
C TRP A 121 -14.34 4.54 15.10
N ASN A 122 -14.89 4.70 13.89
CA ASN A 122 -16.24 4.27 13.54
C ASN A 122 -16.35 2.82 13.03
N GLY A 123 -15.25 2.07 13.04
CA GLY A 123 -15.18 0.69 12.52
C GLY A 123 -14.91 0.60 11.01
N GLU A 124 -14.94 1.71 10.28
CA GLU A 124 -14.70 1.73 8.83
C GLU A 124 -13.23 1.88 8.48
N ILE A 125 -12.84 1.19 7.42
CA ILE A 125 -11.49 1.19 6.87
C ILE A 125 -11.53 1.66 5.42
N TYR A 126 -10.65 2.58 5.07
CA TYR A 126 -10.35 2.95 3.71
C TYR A 126 -8.91 2.53 3.40
N LEU A 127 -8.65 2.07 2.18
CA LEU A 127 -7.32 1.62 1.77
C LEU A 127 -6.77 2.52 0.68
N ILE A 128 -5.49 2.85 0.78
CA ILE A 128 -4.70 3.47 -0.28
C ILE A 128 -3.47 2.61 -0.52
N GLY A 129 -3.20 2.24 -1.77
CA GLY A 129 -1.98 1.52 -2.10
C GLY A 129 -1.24 2.15 -3.28
N HIS A 130 0.09 2.23 -3.19
CA HIS A 130 0.95 2.73 -4.25
C HIS A 130 1.75 1.59 -4.89
N SER A 131 1.81 1.53 -6.23
CA SER A 131 2.60 0.55 -6.97
C SER A 131 2.22 -0.90 -6.60
N LEU A 132 3.17 -1.74 -6.14
CA LEU A 132 2.88 -3.05 -5.56
C LEU A 132 1.88 -2.94 -4.40
N GLY A 133 1.99 -1.92 -3.56
CA GLY A 133 1.04 -1.66 -2.47
C GLY A 133 -0.40 -1.45 -2.94
N GLY A 134 -0.60 -0.98 -4.18
CA GLY A 134 -1.93 -0.93 -4.80
C GLY A 134 -2.54 -2.31 -5.01
N ALA A 135 -1.75 -3.25 -5.51
CA ALA A 135 -2.15 -4.65 -5.62
C ALA A 135 -2.39 -5.29 -4.25
N LEU A 136 -1.53 -5.00 -3.26
CA LEU A 136 -1.72 -5.46 -1.88
C LEU A 136 -3.01 -4.90 -1.27
N ALA A 137 -3.34 -3.63 -1.52
CA ALA A 137 -4.58 -3.00 -1.06
C ALA A 137 -5.83 -3.67 -1.65
N ILE A 138 -5.81 -4.01 -2.95
CA ILE A 138 -6.87 -4.78 -3.62
C ILE A 138 -7.06 -6.14 -2.92
N MET A 139 -5.98 -6.91 -2.73
CA MET A 139 -6.01 -8.21 -2.09
C MET A 139 -6.39 -8.15 -0.60
N THR A 140 -6.01 -7.06 0.07
CA THR A 140 -6.39 -6.83 1.47
C THR A 140 -7.88 -6.53 1.61
N ALA A 141 -8.46 -5.77 0.65
CA ALA A 141 -9.89 -5.46 0.65
C ALA A 141 -10.78 -6.70 0.48
N ASP A 142 -10.27 -7.72 -0.22
CA ASP A 142 -11.03 -8.94 -0.52
C ASP A 142 -11.45 -9.68 0.76
N GLY A 143 -12.77 -9.82 0.94
CA GLY A 143 -13.37 -10.51 2.08
C GLY A 143 -13.51 -9.69 3.37
N LEU A 144 -13.05 -8.43 3.43
CA LEU A 144 -13.19 -7.58 4.61
C LEU A 144 -14.41 -6.65 4.49
N GLN A 145 -15.46 -6.95 5.25
CA GLN A 145 -16.74 -6.22 5.24
C GLN A 145 -16.62 -4.76 5.71
N ASN A 146 -15.65 -4.46 6.55
CA ASN A 146 -15.41 -3.13 7.10
C ASN A 146 -14.52 -2.24 6.23
N VAL A 147 -13.94 -2.76 5.15
CA VAL A 147 -13.34 -1.94 4.09
C VAL A 147 -14.45 -1.32 3.26
N LYS A 148 -14.53 0.02 3.27
CA LYS A 148 -15.62 0.78 2.63
C LYS A 148 -15.19 1.51 1.37
N LYS A 149 -13.91 1.85 1.23
CA LYS A 149 -13.38 2.54 0.06
C LYS A 149 -11.96 2.09 -0.25
N LEU A 150 -11.61 2.08 -1.51
CA LEU A 150 -10.29 1.71 -2.01
C LEU A 150 -9.78 2.78 -2.98
N ALA A 151 -8.52 3.17 -2.84
CA ALA A 151 -7.81 3.97 -3.84
C ALA A 151 -6.48 3.32 -4.19
N THR A 152 -6.13 3.29 -5.47
CA THR A 152 -4.80 2.82 -5.91
C THR A 152 -4.11 3.89 -6.73
N ILE A 153 -2.80 4.02 -6.53
CA ILE A 153 -1.94 5.00 -7.19
C ILE A 153 -0.84 4.25 -7.93
N CYS A 154 -0.76 4.41 -9.25
CA CYS A 154 0.27 3.76 -10.08
C CYS A 154 0.38 2.24 -9.83
N SER A 155 -0.75 1.57 -9.57
CA SER A 155 -0.77 0.16 -9.19
C SER A 155 -0.42 -0.75 -10.36
N ILE A 156 0.28 -1.86 -10.07
CA ILE A 156 0.34 -2.99 -10.98
C ILE A 156 -1.05 -3.65 -11.07
N PHE A 157 -1.33 -4.32 -12.19
CA PHE A 157 -2.58 -5.05 -12.43
C PHE A 157 -2.42 -6.57 -12.37
N ASP A 158 -1.17 -7.04 -12.28
CA ASP A 158 -0.83 -8.46 -12.21
C ASP A 158 0.42 -8.64 -11.34
N PHE A 159 0.50 -9.74 -10.63
CA PHE A 159 1.71 -10.12 -9.90
C PHE A 159 2.72 -10.83 -10.81
N ASP A 160 2.29 -11.49 -11.89
CA ASP A 160 3.17 -12.08 -12.92
C ASP A 160 3.61 -11.02 -13.93
N ILE A 161 4.66 -10.30 -13.59
CA ILE A 161 5.25 -9.23 -14.41
C ILE A 161 6.55 -9.66 -15.12
N TYR A 162 6.92 -10.94 -15.02
CA TYR A 162 8.16 -11.47 -15.55
C TYR A 162 7.94 -12.28 -16.83
N THR A 163 8.86 -12.20 -17.77
CA THR A 163 8.86 -13.04 -18.97
C THR A 163 9.16 -14.50 -18.61
N GLU A 164 8.70 -15.46 -19.44
CA GLU A 164 8.95 -16.89 -19.22
C GLU A 164 10.46 -17.17 -19.06
N ARG A 165 11.31 -16.57 -19.90
CA ARG A 165 12.76 -16.70 -19.79
C ARG A 165 13.29 -16.24 -18.42
N GLN A 166 12.78 -15.13 -17.90
CA GLN A 166 13.18 -14.63 -16.57
C GLN A 166 12.73 -15.59 -15.46
N LYS A 167 11.53 -16.15 -15.57
CA LYS A 167 11.01 -17.14 -14.63
C LYS A 167 11.83 -18.43 -14.65
N ASP A 168 12.13 -18.96 -15.83
CA ASP A 168 12.96 -20.14 -15.99
C ASP A 168 14.38 -19.96 -15.40
N ASP A 169 15.02 -18.81 -15.71
CA ASP A 169 16.33 -18.49 -15.15
C ASP A 169 16.31 -18.38 -13.63
N TRP A 170 15.24 -17.79 -13.08
CA TRP A 170 15.08 -17.64 -11.63
C TRP A 170 14.87 -18.99 -10.94
N VAL A 171 14.00 -19.84 -11.49
CA VAL A 171 13.77 -21.20 -10.97
C VAL A 171 15.05 -22.04 -11.03
N LYS A 172 15.80 -21.99 -12.12
CA LYS A 172 17.07 -22.73 -12.27
C LYS A 172 18.14 -22.31 -11.26
N LYS A 173 18.22 -21.00 -10.96
CA LYS A 173 19.22 -20.44 -10.03
C LYS A 173 18.78 -20.52 -8.56
N GLY A 174 17.49 -20.63 -8.29
CA GLY A 174 16.92 -20.53 -6.96
C GLY A 174 16.78 -19.11 -6.43
N PHE A 175 17.32 -18.11 -7.13
CA PHE A 175 17.24 -16.69 -6.76
C PHE A 175 17.38 -15.78 -7.97
N LYS A 176 17.00 -14.51 -7.79
CA LYS A 176 17.22 -13.41 -8.74
C LYS A 176 17.98 -12.29 -8.06
N GLU A 177 18.98 -11.76 -8.76
CA GLU A 177 19.75 -10.61 -8.32
C GLU A 177 19.53 -9.41 -9.22
N PHE A 178 19.54 -8.21 -8.62
CA PHE A 178 19.64 -6.94 -9.33
C PHE A 178 20.27 -5.90 -8.42
N THR A 179 20.85 -4.86 -9.02
CA THR A 179 21.43 -3.74 -8.26
C THR A 179 20.51 -2.53 -8.38
N ASP A 180 20.18 -1.91 -7.27
CA ASP A 180 19.47 -0.64 -7.25
C ASP A 180 20.38 0.47 -7.74
N SER A 181 19.97 1.20 -8.77
CA SER A 181 20.80 2.24 -9.39
C SER A 181 20.97 3.50 -8.52
N THR A 182 20.09 3.70 -7.54
CA THR A 182 20.12 4.88 -6.65
C THR A 182 21.00 4.65 -5.45
N THR A 183 20.83 3.50 -4.79
CA THR A 183 21.54 3.16 -3.54
C THR A 183 22.80 2.31 -3.77
N ASN A 184 22.95 1.76 -4.99
CA ASN A 184 23.97 0.77 -5.36
C ASN A 184 23.90 -0.51 -4.52
N GLN A 185 22.80 -0.74 -3.78
CA GLN A 185 22.58 -1.96 -3.02
C GLN A 185 22.26 -3.12 -3.98
N LYS A 186 22.87 -4.26 -3.74
CA LYS A 186 22.56 -5.51 -4.41
C LYS A 186 21.39 -6.17 -3.72
N PHE A 187 20.29 -6.36 -4.45
CA PHE A 187 19.11 -7.08 -4.02
C PHE A 187 19.17 -8.53 -4.45
N VAL A 188 18.79 -9.43 -3.56
CA VAL A 188 18.64 -10.85 -3.82
C VAL A 188 17.22 -11.24 -3.43
N LEU A 189 16.50 -11.87 -4.34
CA LEU A 189 15.15 -12.39 -4.10
C LEU A 189 15.18 -13.91 -4.25
N ASP A 190 14.75 -14.64 -3.23
CA ASP A 190 14.59 -16.09 -3.26
C ASP A 190 13.57 -16.49 -4.33
N VAL A 191 13.66 -17.71 -4.84
CA VAL A 191 12.69 -18.23 -5.82
C VAL A 191 11.26 -18.25 -5.26
N ASN A 192 11.09 -18.37 -3.96
CA ASN A 192 9.78 -18.34 -3.32
C ASN A 192 9.05 -17.00 -3.54
N PHE A 193 9.78 -15.88 -3.70
CA PHE A 193 9.18 -14.60 -4.09
C PHE A 193 8.47 -14.70 -5.45
N LEU A 194 9.07 -15.39 -6.41
CA LEU A 194 8.44 -15.63 -7.71
C LEU A 194 7.28 -16.61 -7.60
N LEU A 195 7.53 -17.77 -6.98
CA LEU A 195 6.52 -18.85 -6.88
C LEU A 195 5.27 -18.38 -6.14
N ASP A 196 5.41 -17.60 -5.07
CA ASP A 196 4.31 -16.98 -4.36
C ASP A 196 3.46 -16.09 -5.29
N ARG A 197 4.09 -15.20 -6.06
CA ARG A 197 3.41 -14.30 -7.00
C ARG A 197 2.61 -15.05 -8.07
N LEU A 198 3.13 -16.18 -8.56
CA LEU A 198 2.47 -17.00 -9.57
C LEU A 198 1.22 -17.73 -9.04
N THR A 199 1.05 -17.82 -7.71
CA THR A 199 -0.18 -18.37 -7.12
C THR A 199 -1.38 -17.45 -7.30
N TYR A 200 -1.15 -16.17 -7.58
CA TYR A 200 -2.20 -15.16 -7.78
C TYR A 200 -2.70 -15.13 -9.24
N SER A 201 -3.24 -16.24 -9.69
CA SER A 201 -3.81 -16.42 -11.04
C SER A 201 -5.26 -16.90 -10.97
N GLY A 202 -5.98 -16.90 -12.09
CA GLY A 202 -7.38 -17.31 -12.13
C GLY A 202 -8.24 -16.49 -11.17
N GLU A 203 -9.00 -17.16 -10.31
CA GLU A 203 -9.88 -16.54 -9.30
C GLU A 203 -9.14 -15.71 -8.25
N LYS A 204 -7.82 -15.89 -8.11
CA LYS A 204 -6.95 -15.10 -7.23
C LYS A 204 -6.25 -13.95 -7.94
N SER A 205 -6.42 -13.79 -9.26
CA SER A 205 -5.83 -12.68 -9.99
C SER A 205 -6.40 -11.34 -9.50
N LEU A 206 -5.63 -10.25 -9.63
CA LEU A 206 -6.07 -8.92 -9.22
C LEU A 206 -7.36 -8.50 -9.94
N THR A 207 -7.48 -8.82 -11.22
CA THR A 207 -8.68 -8.51 -12.00
C THR A 207 -9.91 -9.29 -11.54
N ALA A 208 -9.75 -10.58 -11.16
CA ALA A 208 -10.83 -11.38 -10.59
C ALA A 208 -11.25 -10.85 -9.20
N VAL A 209 -10.29 -10.43 -8.37
CA VAL A 209 -10.59 -9.79 -7.09
C VAL A 209 -11.34 -8.48 -7.31
N VAL A 210 -10.84 -7.59 -8.17
CA VAL A 210 -11.49 -6.31 -8.49
C VAL A 210 -12.93 -6.52 -9.00
N SER A 211 -13.17 -7.55 -9.81
CA SER A 211 -14.51 -7.80 -10.35
C SER A 211 -15.58 -8.16 -9.30
N ARG A 212 -15.16 -8.64 -8.13
CA ARG A 212 -16.07 -8.99 -7.02
C ARG A 212 -16.09 -7.99 -5.88
N LEU A 213 -15.22 -6.95 -5.91
CA LEU A 213 -15.28 -5.86 -4.93
C LEU A 213 -16.52 -5.00 -5.18
N ASN A 214 -17.40 -4.92 -4.17
CA ASN A 214 -18.63 -4.10 -4.18
C ASN A 214 -18.46 -2.86 -3.29
N ILE A 215 -17.36 -2.13 -3.49
CA ILE A 215 -17.02 -0.90 -2.78
C ILE A 215 -16.56 0.18 -3.77
N PRO A 216 -16.75 1.47 -3.46
CA PRO A 216 -16.18 2.55 -4.23
C PRO A 216 -14.67 2.38 -4.42
N TYR A 217 -14.23 2.42 -5.67
CA TYR A 217 -12.84 2.23 -6.05
C TYR A 217 -12.34 3.39 -6.92
N TYR A 218 -11.31 4.08 -6.46
CA TYR A 218 -10.65 5.14 -7.19
C TYR A 218 -9.28 4.69 -7.71
N ILE A 219 -9.10 4.72 -9.01
CA ILE A 219 -7.85 4.35 -9.69
C ILE A 219 -7.17 5.63 -10.17
N LEU A 220 -5.99 5.92 -9.63
CA LEU A 220 -5.14 7.02 -10.09
C LEU A 220 -3.87 6.46 -10.72
N HIS A 221 -3.47 7.05 -11.83
CA HIS A 221 -2.19 6.74 -12.47
C HIS A 221 -1.56 8.02 -13.02
N THR A 222 -0.24 8.08 -13.05
CA THR A 222 0.47 9.20 -13.65
C THR A 222 0.82 8.90 -15.10
N GLU A 223 0.70 9.88 -15.98
CA GLU A 223 0.87 9.72 -17.42
C GLU A 223 2.31 9.33 -17.82
N ALA A 224 3.30 9.89 -17.12
CA ALA A 224 4.72 9.66 -17.40
C ALA A 224 5.34 8.57 -16.52
N ASP A 225 4.54 7.61 -16.03
CA ASP A 225 5.02 6.46 -15.27
C ASP A 225 5.79 5.50 -16.19
N ALA A 226 7.11 5.47 -16.02
CA ALA A 226 8.00 4.58 -16.76
C ALA A 226 8.21 3.22 -16.07
N THR A 227 7.72 3.05 -14.83
CA THR A 227 7.86 1.82 -14.04
C THR A 227 6.66 0.89 -14.23
N VAL A 228 5.46 1.44 -14.11
CA VAL A 228 4.20 0.73 -14.34
C VAL A 228 3.43 1.48 -15.42
N SER A 229 3.18 0.81 -16.55
CA SER A 229 2.46 1.46 -17.66
C SER A 229 1.07 1.94 -17.21
N PRO A 230 0.64 3.16 -17.58
CA PRO A 230 -0.72 3.65 -17.31
C PRO A 230 -1.85 2.75 -17.85
N LYS A 231 -1.55 1.85 -18.78
CA LYS A 231 -2.48 0.80 -19.22
C LYS A 231 -2.94 -0.09 -18.07
N ALA A 232 -2.15 -0.23 -17.00
CA ALA A 232 -2.54 -0.98 -15.82
C ALA A 232 -3.82 -0.42 -15.18
N ALA A 233 -3.94 0.91 -15.09
CA ALA A 233 -5.16 1.56 -14.60
C ALA A 233 -6.39 1.20 -15.46
N THR A 234 -6.26 1.20 -16.79
CA THR A 234 -7.34 0.82 -17.71
C THR A 234 -7.74 -0.65 -17.53
N ILE A 235 -6.77 -1.55 -17.34
CA ILE A 235 -7.05 -2.99 -17.13
C ILE A 235 -7.83 -3.18 -15.83
N LEU A 236 -7.38 -2.56 -14.72
CA LEU A 236 -8.10 -2.62 -13.44
C LEU A 236 -9.48 -1.99 -13.53
N ALA A 237 -9.62 -0.83 -14.20
CA ALA A 237 -10.90 -0.16 -14.39
C ALA A 237 -11.90 -1.01 -15.20
N ASN A 238 -11.42 -1.73 -16.21
CA ASN A 238 -12.26 -2.63 -17.00
C ASN A 238 -12.75 -3.82 -16.18
N ALA A 239 -11.97 -4.27 -15.19
CA ALA A 239 -12.32 -5.38 -14.32
C ALA A 239 -13.41 -5.04 -13.28
N VAL A 240 -13.62 -3.75 -12.96
CA VAL A 240 -14.70 -3.34 -12.04
C VAL A 240 -16.06 -3.67 -12.65
N SER A 241 -16.85 -4.52 -11.98
CA SER A 241 -18.14 -5.00 -12.50
C SER A 241 -19.21 -3.91 -12.50
N ASP A 242 -19.40 -3.22 -11.38
CA ASP A 242 -20.33 -2.09 -11.29
C ASP A 242 -19.60 -0.75 -11.45
N LYS A 243 -19.80 -0.12 -12.61
CA LYS A 243 -19.14 1.16 -12.94
C LYS A 243 -19.59 2.33 -12.07
N ASN A 244 -20.69 2.22 -11.33
CA ASN A 244 -21.10 3.24 -10.36
C ASN A 244 -20.13 3.33 -9.18
N PHE A 245 -19.36 2.27 -8.91
CA PHE A 245 -18.30 2.27 -7.89
C PHE A 245 -16.95 2.73 -8.42
N LEU A 246 -16.80 2.98 -9.72
CA LEU A 246 -15.51 3.31 -10.34
C LEU A 246 -15.34 4.82 -10.51
N GLN A 247 -14.22 5.33 -10.01
CA GLN A 247 -13.62 6.59 -10.44
C GLN A 247 -12.21 6.30 -10.98
N MET A 248 -11.78 6.96 -12.06
CA MET A 248 -10.43 6.80 -12.61
C MET A 248 -9.92 8.13 -13.16
N ASP A 249 -8.69 8.48 -12.81
CA ASP A 249 -7.98 9.65 -13.34
C ASP A 249 -6.55 9.31 -13.77
N ILE A 250 -6.13 9.86 -14.89
CA ILE A 250 -4.73 9.87 -15.35
C ILE A 250 -4.17 11.28 -15.10
N ILE A 251 -3.22 11.38 -14.18
CA ILE A 251 -2.61 12.64 -13.77
C ILE A 251 -1.48 13.01 -14.73
N LYS A 252 -1.59 14.15 -15.39
CA LYS A 252 -0.57 14.65 -16.31
C LYS A 252 0.74 14.98 -15.59
N ALA A 253 1.85 14.84 -16.30
CA ALA A 253 3.19 15.25 -15.87
C ALA A 253 3.74 14.61 -14.58
N GLY A 254 3.16 13.51 -14.13
CA GLY A 254 3.63 12.74 -12.97
C GLY A 254 4.44 11.51 -13.37
N ASN A 255 5.51 11.20 -12.62
CA ASN A 255 6.24 9.94 -12.72
C ASN A 255 5.73 8.92 -11.70
N HIS A 256 6.31 7.70 -11.70
CA HIS A 256 5.93 6.62 -10.78
C HIS A 256 5.99 7.01 -9.29
N LEU A 257 6.95 7.83 -8.90
CA LEU A 257 7.18 8.29 -7.53
C LEU A 257 6.43 9.61 -7.21
N LEU A 258 5.45 9.99 -8.03
CA LEU A 258 4.64 11.20 -7.87
C LEU A 258 5.50 12.48 -7.81
N ASN A 259 6.58 12.50 -8.57
CA ASN A 259 7.61 13.55 -8.57
C ASN A 259 8.22 13.82 -7.19
N SER A 260 8.23 12.81 -6.32
CA SER A 260 8.79 12.86 -4.97
C SER A 260 10.08 12.04 -4.88
N SER A 261 10.85 12.28 -3.83
CA SER A 261 12.09 11.55 -3.52
C SER A 261 12.10 11.08 -2.07
N HIS A 262 13.06 10.25 -1.73
CA HIS A 262 13.41 9.96 -0.34
C HIS A 262 14.87 10.39 -0.10
N PRO A 263 15.17 11.07 1.01
CA PRO A 263 14.22 11.63 2.00
C PRO A 263 13.27 12.68 1.41
N PHE A 264 12.04 12.77 1.97
CA PHE A 264 11.05 13.76 1.54
C PHE A 264 11.49 15.16 1.96
N ARG A 265 11.54 16.08 1.01
CA ARG A 265 11.99 17.46 1.26
C ARG A 265 10.86 18.47 1.15
N GLU A 266 10.06 18.33 0.09
CA GLU A 266 8.99 19.25 -0.22
C GLU A 266 7.88 18.57 -1.02
N THR A 267 6.69 19.13 -0.98
CA THR A 267 5.57 18.70 -1.81
C THR A 267 5.69 19.25 -3.22
N ASN A 268 4.85 18.75 -4.11
CA ASN A 268 4.78 19.19 -5.52
C ASN A 268 3.33 19.13 -6.04
N PRO A 269 3.02 19.82 -7.16
CA PRO A 269 1.65 19.89 -7.69
C PRO A 269 1.02 18.54 -8.03
N VAL A 270 1.82 17.54 -8.45
CA VAL A 270 1.32 16.20 -8.76
C VAL A 270 0.87 15.47 -7.50
N LEU A 271 1.72 15.47 -6.46
CA LEU A 271 1.40 14.86 -5.18
C LEU A 271 0.18 15.53 -4.52
N GLU A 272 0.14 16.87 -4.49
CA GLU A 272 -1.01 17.62 -3.91
C GLU A 272 -2.31 17.34 -4.67
N LYS A 273 -2.26 17.23 -6.00
CA LYS A 273 -3.43 16.89 -6.81
C LYS A 273 -3.95 15.50 -6.48
N ILE A 274 -3.05 14.51 -6.35
CA ILE A 274 -3.43 13.14 -6.01
C ILE A 274 -4.04 13.08 -4.60
N ILE A 275 -3.39 13.72 -3.61
CA ILE A 275 -3.90 13.78 -2.23
C ILE A 275 -5.29 14.43 -2.20
N SER A 276 -5.47 15.61 -2.80
CA SER A 276 -6.77 16.30 -2.81
C SER A 276 -7.85 15.46 -3.50
N SER A 277 -7.54 14.82 -4.63
CA SER A 277 -8.50 13.99 -5.36
C SER A 277 -8.95 12.77 -4.53
N ILE A 278 -8.03 12.13 -3.78
CA ILE A 278 -8.37 11.01 -2.91
C ILE A 278 -9.20 11.46 -1.70
N LEU A 279 -8.86 12.60 -1.09
CA LEU A 279 -9.64 13.14 0.03
C LEU A 279 -11.06 13.52 -0.41
N ASP A 280 -11.20 14.13 -1.59
CA ASP A 280 -12.52 14.44 -2.19
C ASP A 280 -13.32 13.16 -2.45
N PHE A 281 -12.69 12.10 -2.95
CA PHE A 281 -13.32 10.80 -3.15
C PHE A 281 -13.75 10.16 -1.82
N PHE A 282 -12.94 10.27 -0.78
CA PHE A 282 -13.26 9.71 0.53
C PHE A 282 -14.37 10.48 1.28
N SER A 283 -14.58 11.75 0.94
CA SER A 283 -15.62 12.58 1.57
C SER A 283 -17.04 12.34 1.03
N LYS A 284 -17.17 11.73 -0.13
CA LYS A 284 -18.47 11.36 -0.77
C LYS A 284 -19.01 10.04 -0.23
#